data_dca67e8b15a0b02c3e457a5d04dc2cbe
#
_entry.id   dca67e8b15a0b02c3e457a5d04dc2cbe
#
_cell.length_a   1.000
_cell.length_b   1.000
_cell.length_c   1.000
_cell.angle_alpha   90.00
_cell.angle_beta   90.00
_cell.angle_gamma   90.00
#
_symmetry.space_group_name_H-M   'P 1'
#
loop_
_entity.id
_entity.type
_entity.pdbx_description
1 polymer ?
#
loop_
_entity_poly.entity_id
_entity_poly.type
_entity_poly.pdbx_seq_one_letter_code
_entity_poly.pdbx_strand_id
1 'polypeptide(L)'
;MNTFEWMNVTTVAEAVNALKSVPAPSDMDDAARPIAGGQDILTTMKEYITRPTRVVNLKGIRGLDKIESDGKGGLRIGALVTLNQLEESPLVRRNFPGLTEAAHSIGTPQIRNLGTVGGNLCQRPRCWYFRLEEVVCLKKGGTECYAATGENKYHAIFGGGPSYIVHPSDLAPMLLALGASVSVMGADGKRAIALDKFFTLPADGNLRRENVLKNEDIITEVLVPASKFAAHSTYLKFKERDSMDFAMSAVAAAVTLDANKTVSEARIVLGGVAPVPWRVPKAEAALVGKTISTDLLMNVAKVALEGAEPLARNAYKVPLTQTLVRRALARVGGLA
;
A
#
# COMPACT_ATOMS: atom_id res chain seq x y z
N MET A 1 15.69 -20.42 7.31
CA MET A 1 14.27 -20.81 7.00
C MET A 1 14.00 -22.16 7.62
N ASN A 2 12.97 -22.27 8.45
CA ASN A 2 12.55 -23.53 9.07
C ASN A 2 11.82 -24.42 8.06
N THR A 3 11.66 -25.72 8.40
CA THR A 3 10.79 -26.64 7.66
C THR A 3 9.32 -26.23 7.85
N PHE A 4 8.52 -26.41 6.82
CA PHE A 4 7.09 -26.11 6.83
C PHE A 4 6.32 -27.08 5.92
N GLU A 5 5.05 -27.26 6.18
CA GLU A 5 4.14 -27.96 5.30
C GLU A 5 3.76 -27.07 4.13
N TRP A 6 3.91 -27.59 2.90
CA TRP A 6 3.44 -26.90 1.69
C TRP A 6 2.10 -27.44 1.26
N MET A 7 1.09 -26.58 1.17
CA MET A 7 -0.27 -26.96 0.79
C MET A 7 -0.72 -26.23 -0.46
N ASN A 8 -1.05 -26.99 -1.50
CA ASN A 8 -1.69 -26.43 -2.71
C ASN A 8 -3.21 -26.48 -2.56
N VAL A 9 -3.87 -25.38 -2.86
CA VAL A 9 -5.33 -25.25 -2.82
C VAL A 9 -5.88 -24.80 -4.16
N THR A 10 -7.12 -25.15 -4.46
CA THR A 10 -7.80 -24.84 -5.73
C THR A 10 -9.00 -23.92 -5.55
N THR A 11 -9.44 -23.73 -4.30
CA THR A 11 -10.55 -22.84 -3.94
C THR A 11 -10.19 -21.92 -2.79
N VAL A 12 -10.87 -20.77 -2.69
CA VAL A 12 -10.70 -19.83 -1.58
C VAL A 12 -11.15 -20.47 -0.25
N ALA A 13 -12.20 -21.30 -0.27
CA ALA A 13 -12.68 -22.00 0.91
C ALA A 13 -11.64 -22.98 1.46
N GLU A 14 -10.99 -23.74 0.60
CA GLU A 14 -9.86 -24.61 0.99
C GLU A 14 -8.73 -23.80 1.61
N ALA A 15 -8.38 -22.63 1.03
CA ALA A 15 -7.34 -21.75 1.56
C ALA A 15 -7.67 -21.25 2.98
N VAL A 16 -8.89 -20.75 3.18
CA VAL A 16 -9.38 -20.28 4.49
C VAL A 16 -9.31 -21.43 5.54
N ASN A 17 -9.81 -22.61 5.16
CA ASN A 17 -9.79 -23.78 6.05
C ASN A 17 -8.35 -24.23 6.37
N ALA A 18 -7.46 -24.23 5.39
CA ALA A 18 -6.06 -24.61 5.58
C ALA A 18 -5.33 -23.63 6.53
N LEU A 19 -5.61 -22.35 6.44
CA LEU A 19 -5.04 -21.33 7.34
C LEU A 19 -5.63 -21.41 8.74
N LYS A 20 -6.95 -21.62 8.87
CA LYS A 20 -7.66 -21.72 10.15
C LYS A 20 -7.31 -23.00 10.93
N SER A 21 -7.01 -24.10 10.24
CA SER A 21 -6.76 -25.41 10.87
C SER A 21 -5.44 -25.48 11.64
N VAL A 22 -4.53 -24.52 11.44
CA VAL A 22 -3.33 -24.39 12.28
C VAL A 22 -3.66 -23.45 13.42
N PRO A 23 -3.60 -23.92 14.69
CA PRO A 23 -3.80 -23.04 15.83
C PRO A 23 -2.86 -21.83 15.72
N ALA A 24 -3.42 -20.63 15.90
CA ALA A 24 -2.60 -19.43 15.93
C ALA A 24 -1.67 -19.50 17.15
N PRO A 25 -0.35 -19.56 16.99
CA PRO A 25 0.56 -19.50 18.11
C PRO A 25 0.43 -18.13 18.81
N SER A 26 0.97 -18.02 20.01
CA SER A 26 1.06 -16.74 20.73
C SER A 26 1.81 -15.69 19.89
N ASP A 27 2.72 -16.13 19.02
CA ASP A 27 3.35 -15.31 18.00
C ASP A 27 2.62 -15.43 16.65
N MET A 28 1.97 -14.35 16.23
CA MET A 28 1.22 -14.29 14.96
C MET A 28 2.11 -14.44 13.72
N ASP A 29 3.42 -14.20 13.84
CA ASP A 29 4.35 -14.34 12.72
C ASP A 29 4.67 -15.81 12.43
N ASP A 30 4.37 -16.73 13.35
CA ASP A 30 4.54 -18.17 13.18
C ASP A 30 3.24 -18.91 12.82
N ALA A 31 2.13 -18.20 12.65
CA ALA A 31 0.88 -18.77 12.15
C ALA A 31 1.03 -19.28 10.70
N ALA A 32 0.11 -20.14 10.25
CA ALA A 32 0.00 -20.50 8.83
C ALA A 32 -0.09 -19.25 7.94
N ARG A 33 0.58 -19.29 6.80
CA ARG A 33 0.68 -18.13 5.91
C ARG A 33 0.24 -18.44 4.48
N PRO A 34 -0.53 -17.55 3.84
CA PRO A 34 -0.78 -17.63 2.41
C PRO A 34 0.45 -17.18 1.63
N ILE A 35 0.70 -17.82 0.49
CA ILE A 35 1.70 -17.39 -0.48
C ILE A 35 1.06 -17.22 -1.87
N ALA A 36 1.35 -16.08 -2.50
CA ALA A 36 1.03 -15.79 -3.89
C ALA A 36 2.33 -15.64 -4.69
N GLY A 37 2.79 -14.42 -4.93
CA GLY A 37 4.05 -14.14 -5.64
C GLY A 37 5.33 -14.43 -4.84
N GLY A 38 5.25 -14.59 -3.53
CA GLY A 38 6.38 -14.92 -2.66
C GLY A 38 7.37 -13.79 -2.40
N GLN A 39 7.20 -12.60 -3.01
CA GLN A 39 8.19 -11.52 -3.02
C GLN A 39 8.47 -10.89 -1.64
N ASP A 40 7.56 -11.04 -0.70
CA ASP A 40 7.76 -10.57 0.68
C ASP A 40 7.93 -11.73 1.67
N ILE A 41 7.03 -12.70 1.64
CA ILE A 41 7.02 -13.79 2.63
C ILE A 41 8.30 -14.63 2.60
N LEU A 42 8.84 -14.94 1.41
CA LEU A 42 10.07 -15.75 1.31
C LEU A 42 11.28 -15.03 1.95
N THR A 43 11.34 -13.69 1.82
CA THR A 43 12.39 -12.90 2.46
C THR A 43 12.25 -12.94 3.97
N THR A 44 11.04 -12.72 4.51
CA THR A 44 10.81 -12.78 5.97
C THR A 44 11.06 -14.18 6.54
N MET A 45 10.76 -15.24 5.78
CA MET A 45 11.09 -16.61 6.19
C MET A 45 12.60 -16.90 6.17
N LYS A 46 13.33 -16.39 5.15
CA LYS A 46 14.79 -16.54 5.07
C LYS A 46 15.52 -15.79 6.18
N GLU A 47 15.00 -14.64 6.57
CA GLU A 47 15.51 -13.78 7.64
C GLU A 47 14.96 -14.19 9.02
N TYR A 48 14.25 -15.31 9.12
CA TYR A 48 13.65 -15.83 10.37
C TYR A 48 12.72 -14.85 11.12
N ILE A 49 12.17 -13.86 10.39
CA ILE A 49 11.19 -12.91 10.94
C ILE A 49 9.81 -13.55 11.06
N THR A 50 9.48 -14.47 10.17
CA THR A 50 8.28 -15.31 10.24
C THR A 50 8.65 -16.77 10.02
N ARG A 51 8.06 -17.67 10.82
CA ARG A 51 8.41 -19.11 10.87
C ARG A 51 7.17 -19.96 10.77
N PRO A 52 6.39 -19.85 9.69
CA PRO A 52 5.13 -20.57 9.58
C PRO A 52 5.39 -22.08 9.53
N THR A 53 4.55 -22.83 10.24
CA THR A 53 4.54 -24.30 10.15
C THR A 53 3.83 -24.79 8.91
N ARG A 54 2.99 -23.95 8.27
CA ARG A 54 2.30 -24.23 7.02
C ARG A 54 2.30 -23.03 6.10
N VAL A 55 2.56 -23.27 4.82
CA VAL A 55 2.45 -22.27 3.75
C VAL A 55 1.41 -22.74 2.73
N VAL A 56 0.37 -21.93 2.50
CA VAL A 56 -0.76 -22.23 1.63
C VAL A 56 -0.61 -21.52 0.29
N ASN A 57 -0.39 -22.27 -0.77
CA ASN A 57 -0.20 -21.74 -2.13
C ASN A 57 -1.53 -21.36 -2.77
N LEU A 58 -1.75 -20.07 -2.98
CA LEU A 58 -2.98 -19.53 -3.56
C LEU A 58 -3.02 -19.58 -5.10
N LYS A 59 -1.90 -19.83 -5.78
CA LYS A 59 -1.79 -19.76 -7.25
C LYS A 59 -2.67 -20.77 -8.00
N GLY A 60 -3.11 -21.84 -7.34
CA GLY A 60 -4.05 -22.82 -7.90
C GLY A 60 -5.49 -22.33 -7.97
N ILE A 61 -5.84 -21.24 -7.32
CA ILE A 61 -7.21 -20.73 -7.25
C ILE A 61 -7.53 -19.96 -8.53
N ARG A 62 -8.43 -20.52 -9.34
CA ARG A 62 -8.84 -19.91 -10.62
C ARG A 62 -9.70 -18.65 -10.40
N GLY A 63 -9.56 -17.67 -11.30
CA GLY A 63 -10.39 -16.45 -11.35
C GLY A 63 -9.92 -15.31 -10.47
N LEU A 64 -8.89 -15.51 -9.64
CA LEU A 64 -8.29 -14.43 -8.85
C LEU A 64 -7.18 -13.65 -9.59
N ASP A 65 -6.92 -13.99 -10.85
CA ASP A 65 -5.87 -13.44 -11.73
C ASP A 65 -6.42 -12.59 -12.88
N LYS A 66 -7.67 -12.12 -12.77
CA LYS A 66 -8.34 -11.36 -13.84
C LYS A 66 -8.48 -9.89 -13.50
N ILE A 67 -8.44 -9.06 -14.55
CA ILE A 67 -8.79 -7.63 -14.52
C ILE A 67 -10.02 -7.45 -15.38
N GLU A 68 -11.11 -7.00 -14.80
CA GLU A 68 -12.41 -6.86 -15.46
C GLU A 68 -13.00 -5.48 -15.20
N SER A 69 -13.77 -4.95 -16.16
CA SER A 69 -14.64 -3.81 -15.91
C SER A 69 -15.83 -4.25 -15.06
N ASP A 70 -16.27 -3.39 -14.16
CA ASP A 70 -17.51 -3.58 -13.41
C ASP A 70 -18.79 -3.24 -14.23
N GLY A 71 -18.63 -2.85 -15.49
CA GLY A 71 -19.71 -2.41 -16.38
C GLY A 71 -20.24 -0.99 -16.09
N LYS A 72 -19.71 -0.31 -15.07
CA LYS A 72 -20.12 1.05 -14.64
C LYS A 72 -18.97 2.06 -14.73
N GLY A 73 -17.82 1.66 -15.30
CA GLY A 73 -16.62 2.49 -15.39
C GLY A 73 -15.59 2.25 -14.29
N GLY A 74 -15.85 1.34 -13.36
CA GLY A 74 -14.91 0.87 -12.36
C GLY A 74 -14.18 -0.41 -12.79
N LEU A 75 -13.31 -0.92 -11.89
CA LEU A 75 -12.51 -2.13 -12.09
C LEU A 75 -12.72 -3.14 -10.98
N ARG A 76 -12.66 -4.42 -11.37
CA ARG A 76 -12.48 -5.57 -10.49
C ARG A 76 -11.10 -6.17 -10.81
N ILE A 77 -10.22 -6.18 -9.83
CA ILE A 77 -8.84 -6.66 -9.98
C ILE A 77 -8.66 -7.83 -9.03
N GLY A 78 -8.50 -9.03 -9.55
CA GLY A 78 -8.25 -10.22 -8.75
C GLY A 78 -6.96 -10.09 -7.92
N ALA A 79 -6.96 -10.63 -6.71
CA ALA A 79 -5.83 -10.49 -5.79
C ALA A 79 -4.53 -11.15 -6.29
N LEU A 80 -4.63 -12.13 -7.18
CA LEU A 80 -3.50 -12.83 -7.81
C LEU A 80 -3.04 -12.19 -9.14
N VAL A 81 -3.70 -11.13 -9.61
CA VAL A 81 -3.19 -10.31 -10.73
C VAL A 81 -1.79 -9.86 -10.41
N THR A 82 -0.82 -10.13 -11.30
CA THR A 82 0.54 -9.67 -11.12
C THR A 82 0.65 -8.16 -11.36
N LEU A 83 1.66 -7.54 -10.77
CA LEU A 83 1.92 -6.11 -10.95
C LEU A 83 2.20 -5.79 -12.43
N ASN A 84 2.84 -6.71 -13.16
CA ASN A 84 3.07 -6.57 -14.59
C ASN A 84 1.76 -6.63 -15.40
N GLN A 85 0.88 -7.59 -15.09
CA GLN A 85 -0.45 -7.65 -15.73
C GLN A 85 -1.26 -6.37 -15.49
N LEU A 86 -1.17 -5.79 -14.26
CA LEU A 86 -1.83 -4.53 -13.94
C LEU A 86 -1.26 -3.37 -14.75
N GLU A 87 0.08 -3.27 -14.83
CA GLU A 87 0.81 -2.25 -15.59
C GLU A 87 0.50 -2.32 -17.09
N GLU A 88 0.46 -3.53 -17.65
CA GLU A 88 0.28 -3.76 -19.09
C GLU A 88 -1.19 -3.75 -19.54
N SER A 89 -2.14 -3.82 -18.62
CA SER A 89 -3.56 -3.87 -18.93
C SER A 89 -4.03 -2.64 -19.73
N PRO A 90 -4.55 -2.81 -20.97
CA PRO A 90 -5.07 -1.69 -21.76
C PRO A 90 -6.25 -0.99 -21.07
N LEU A 91 -7.06 -1.75 -20.32
CA LEU A 91 -8.18 -1.22 -19.55
C LEU A 91 -7.71 -0.27 -18.44
N VAL A 92 -6.65 -0.66 -17.72
CA VAL A 92 -6.05 0.15 -16.65
C VAL A 92 -5.32 1.36 -17.21
N ARG A 93 -4.48 1.17 -18.22
CA ARG A 93 -3.70 2.25 -18.86
C ARG A 93 -4.59 3.37 -19.38
N ARG A 94 -5.72 3.02 -20.02
CA ARG A 94 -6.62 4.00 -20.60
C ARG A 94 -7.42 4.80 -19.56
N ASN A 95 -7.89 4.13 -18.51
CA ASN A 95 -8.89 4.70 -17.62
C ASN A 95 -8.34 5.09 -16.23
N PHE A 96 -7.16 4.56 -15.85
CA PHE A 96 -6.57 4.72 -14.52
C PHE A 96 -5.04 4.94 -14.62
N PRO A 97 -4.57 6.02 -15.30
CA PRO A 97 -3.14 6.22 -15.57
C PRO A 97 -2.29 6.26 -14.29
N GLY A 98 -2.78 6.87 -13.23
CA GLY A 98 -2.06 6.88 -11.94
C GLY A 98 -1.86 5.49 -11.35
N LEU A 99 -2.81 4.55 -11.57
CA LEU A 99 -2.64 3.16 -11.12
C LEU A 99 -1.60 2.41 -11.95
N THR A 100 -1.53 2.68 -13.26
CA THR A 100 -0.46 2.17 -14.13
C THR A 100 0.91 2.68 -13.69
N GLU A 101 1.04 3.98 -13.40
CA GLU A 101 2.27 4.60 -12.93
C GLU A 101 2.71 4.02 -11.57
N ALA A 102 1.76 3.83 -10.65
CA ALA A 102 2.04 3.20 -9.36
C ALA A 102 2.58 1.78 -9.55
N ALA A 103 1.94 0.96 -10.39
CA ALA A 103 2.39 -0.40 -10.69
C ALA A 103 3.78 -0.42 -11.34
N HIS A 104 4.04 0.45 -12.34
CA HIS A 104 5.34 0.61 -13.01
C HIS A 104 6.46 0.96 -12.03
N SER A 105 6.18 1.78 -11.03
CA SER A 105 7.17 2.25 -10.05
C SER A 105 7.68 1.17 -9.08
N ILE A 106 7.04 -0.01 -9.05
CA ILE A 106 7.35 -1.09 -8.12
C ILE A 106 8.52 -1.94 -8.62
N GLY A 107 9.58 -2.00 -7.84
CA GLY A 107 10.66 -2.97 -8.01
C GLY A 107 11.27 -3.00 -9.41
N THR A 108 11.48 -4.20 -9.91
CA THR A 108 11.96 -4.52 -11.28
C THR A 108 10.91 -5.28 -12.06
N PRO A 109 11.04 -5.42 -13.40
CA PRO A 109 10.15 -6.29 -14.18
C PRO A 109 10.04 -7.71 -13.62
N GLN A 110 11.14 -8.29 -13.14
CA GLN A 110 11.16 -9.63 -12.53
C GLN A 110 10.30 -9.69 -11.26
N ILE A 111 10.39 -8.66 -10.40
CA ILE A 111 9.54 -8.55 -9.21
C ILE A 111 8.07 -8.39 -9.61
N ARG A 112 7.77 -7.54 -10.61
CA ARG A 112 6.40 -7.30 -11.07
C ARG A 112 5.77 -8.52 -11.75
N ASN A 113 6.56 -9.38 -12.40
CA ASN A 113 6.08 -10.62 -13.01
C ASN A 113 5.60 -11.66 -11.98
N LEU A 114 6.06 -11.57 -10.74
CA LEU A 114 5.70 -12.51 -9.67
C LEU A 114 4.84 -11.87 -8.58
N GLY A 115 5.14 -10.63 -8.20
CA GLY A 115 4.40 -9.89 -7.18
C GLY A 115 2.95 -9.65 -7.60
N THR A 116 2.01 -9.87 -6.68
CA THR A 116 0.58 -9.75 -6.93
C THR A 116 -0.02 -8.52 -6.27
N VAL A 117 -1.16 -8.06 -6.75
CA VAL A 117 -1.88 -6.90 -6.20
C VAL A 117 -2.24 -7.13 -4.72
N GLY A 118 -2.83 -8.28 -4.38
CA GLY A 118 -3.15 -8.63 -2.99
C GLY A 118 -1.91 -8.72 -2.11
N GLY A 119 -0.84 -9.37 -2.60
CA GLY A 119 0.44 -9.44 -1.88
C GLY A 119 1.10 -8.07 -1.69
N ASN A 120 0.98 -7.17 -2.66
CA ASN A 120 1.51 -5.81 -2.55
C ASN A 120 0.81 -5.00 -1.44
N LEU A 121 -0.50 -5.14 -1.27
CA LEU A 121 -1.26 -4.49 -0.19
C LEU A 121 -0.94 -5.08 1.19
N CYS A 122 -0.57 -6.36 1.27
CA CYS A 122 -0.30 -7.08 2.51
C CYS A 122 1.18 -7.18 2.89
N GLN A 123 2.07 -6.53 2.14
CA GLN A 123 3.50 -6.63 2.41
C GLN A 123 3.90 -5.99 3.75
N ARG A 124 4.92 -6.58 4.40
CA ARG A 124 5.45 -6.16 5.69
C ARG A 124 6.46 -5.00 5.53
N PRO A 125 6.71 -4.23 6.60
CA PRO A 125 7.66 -3.10 6.57
C PRO A 125 9.06 -3.49 6.13
N ARG A 126 9.80 -2.50 5.59
CA ARG A 126 11.20 -2.63 5.18
C ARG A 126 12.17 -2.00 6.18
N CYS A 127 11.69 -1.71 7.39
CA CYS A 127 12.52 -1.25 8.49
C CYS A 127 13.61 -2.29 8.80
N TRP A 128 14.87 -1.88 8.78
CA TRP A 128 16.00 -2.77 9.04
C TRP A 128 15.97 -3.38 10.44
N TYR A 129 15.55 -2.65 11.48
CA TYR A 129 15.36 -3.21 12.83
C TYR A 129 14.32 -4.33 12.85
N PHE A 130 13.25 -4.19 12.07
CA PHE A 130 12.25 -5.24 11.91
C PHE A 130 12.80 -6.44 11.13
N ARG A 131 13.65 -6.19 10.09
CA ARG A 131 14.16 -7.22 9.19
C ARG A 131 15.40 -7.96 9.72
N LEU A 132 15.97 -7.56 10.84
CA LEU A 132 17.07 -8.27 11.50
C LEU A 132 16.51 -9.19 12.58
N GLU A 133 16.81 -10.50 12.53
CA GLU A 133 16.34 -11.51 13.48
C GLU A 133 16.71 -11.13 14.92
N GLU A 134 17.95 -10.70 15.13
CA GLU A 134 18.54 -10.42 16.45
C GLU A 134 17.94 -9.20 17.14
N VAL A 135 17.28 -8.30 16.39
CA VAL A 135 16.69 -7.08 16.94
C VAL A 135 15.24 -7.35 17.33
N VAL A 136 14.98 -7.55 18.61
CA VAL A 136 13.61 -7.74 19.15
C VAL A 136 12.94 -6.38 19.31
N CYS A 137 12.48 -5.79 18.21
CA CYS A 137 11.79 -4.50 18.23
C CYS A 137 10.32 -4.64 18.63
N LEU A 138 9.65 -3.51 18.89
CA LEU A 138 8.25 -3.44 19.30
C LEU A 138 7.30 -4.23 18.38
N LYS A 139 7.51 -4.20 17.05
CA LYS A 139 6.71 -4.99 16.08
C LYS A 139 6.96 -6.49 16.15
N LYS A 140 8.03 -6.94 16.78
CA LYS A 140 8.37 -8.36 17.01
C LYS A 140 8.11 -8.80 18.47
N GLY A 141 7.40 -7.99 19.25
CA GLY A 141 7.06 -8.28 20.65
C GLY A 141 8.07 -7.76 21.66
N GLY A 142 9.05 -6.96 21.24
CA GLY A 142 9.92 -6.21 22.14
C GLY A 142 9.24 -5.01 22.79
N THR A 143 10.00 -4.27 23.57
CA THR A 143 9.48 -3.17 24.40
C THR A 143 9.64 -1.80 23.78
N GLU A 144 10.49 -1.64 22.73
CA GLU A 144 10.79 -0.34 22.13
C GLU A 144 10.92 -0.38 20.61
N CYS A 145 10.76 0.79 19.99
CA CYS A 145 11.04 1.02 18.58
C CYS A 145 12.42 1.68 18.43
N TYR A 146 13.42 0.91 18.02
CA TYR A 146 14.80 1.40 17.85
C TYR A 146 14.94 2.54 16.83
N ALA A 147 13.96 2.72 15.94
CA ALA A 147 13.96 3.84 15.00
C ALA A 147 13.65 5.18 15.70
N ALA A 148 13.07 5.18 16.90
CA ALA A 148 12.73 6.42 17.61
C ALA A 148 13.97 7.27 17.89
N THR A 149 15.07 6.64 18.31
CA THR A 149 16.32 7.31 18.70
C THR A 149 17.53 6.91 17.84
N GLY A 150 17.42 5.82 17.06
CA GLY A 150 18.50 5.28 16.21
C GLY A 150 18.47 5.81 14.79
N GLU A 151 18.91 4.97 13.85
CA GLU A 151 18.91 5.27 12.41
C GLU A 151 17.48 5.28 11.87
N ASN A 152 17.00 6.44 11.44
CA ASN A 152 15.60 6.63 11.05
C ASN A 152 15.37 7.37 9.73
N LYS A 153 16.40 7.45 8.87
CA LYS A 153 16.35 8.11 7.57
C LYS A 153 15.09 7.79 6.76
N TYR A 154 14.66 6.52 6.71
CA TYR A 154 13.54 6.06 5.87
C TYR A 154 12.21 5.94 6.61
N HIS A 155 12.16 6.27 7.90
CA HIS A 155 11.01 6.03 8.77
C HIS A 155 9.93 7.10 8.64
N ALA A 156 8.81 6.88 9.34
CA ALA A 156 7.63 7.73 9.27
C ALA A 156 7.86 9.16 9.80
N ILE A 157 7.16 10.11 9.20
CA ILE A 157 7.01 11.49 9.69
C ILE A 157 5.55 11.82 10.03
N PHE A 158 4.63 10.86 9.82
CA PHE A 158 3.23 10.94 10.24
C PHE A 158 2.82 9.65 10.93
N GLY A 159 2.05 9.74 12.02
CA GLY A 159 1.41 8.60 12.68
C GLY A 159 2.35 7.47 13.10
N GLY A 160 3.64 7.75 13.28
CA GLY A 160 4.67 6.73 13.53
C GLY A 160 4.69 6.16 14.94
N GLY A 161 4.27 6.92 15.94
CA GLY A 161 4.29 6.44 17.34
C GLY A 161 3.24 5.33 17.58
N PRO A 162 3.58 4.30 18.35
CA PRO A 162 4.86 3.99 18.97
C PRO A 162 5.85 3.21 18.08
N SER A 163 5.51 2.89 16.81
CA SER A 163 6.36 2.18 15.85
C SER A 163 6.48 2.96 14.55
N TYR A 164 7.65 3.51 14.26
CA TYR A 164 7.88 4.47 13.18
C TYR A 164 8.10 3.83 11.79
N ILE A 165 7.51 2.65 11.53
CA ILE A 165 7.58 2.01 10.21
C ILE A 165 6.87 2.87 9.16
N VAL A 166 7.19 2.65 7.88
CA VAL A 166 6.40 3.14 6.75
C VAL A 166 5.77 1.97 6.01
N HIS A 167 4.57 2.16 5.49
CA HIS A 167 3.92 1.18 4.62
C HIS A 167 4.61 1.19 3.25
N PRO A 168 5.11 0.05 2.75
CA PRO A 168 5.96 0.04 1.56
C PRO A 168 5.21 -0.11 0.23
N SER A 169 3.90 -0.26 0.25
CA SER A 169 3.10 -0.42 -0.97
C SER A 169 3.00 0.88 -1.78
N ASP A 170 3.39 0.85 -3.03
CA ASP A 170 3.17 1.96 -3.98
C ASP A 170 1.74 1.93 -4.56
N LEU A 171 1.07 0.75 -4.61
CA LEU A 171 -0.32 0.67 -5.06
C LEU A 171 -1.30 1.25 -4.04
N ALA A 172 -1.03 1.06 -2.75
CA ALA A 172 -1.96 1.43 -1.68
C ALA A 172 -2.33 2.92 -1.69
N PRO A 173 -1.40 3.90 -1.83
CA PRO A 173 -1.77 5.31 -1.93
C PRO A 173 -2.67 5.61 -3.14
N MET A 174 -2.38 5.02 -4.31
CA MET A 174 -3.18 5.29 -5.50
C MET A 174 -4.57 4.64 -5.42
N LEU A 175 -4.65 3.41 -4.97
CA LEU A 175 -5.94 2.72 -4.76
C LEU A 175 -6.79 3.44 -3.71
N LEU A 176 -6.18 3.97 -2.65
CA LEU A 176 -6.89 4.78 -1.65
C LEU A 176 -7.40 6.11 -2.25
N ALA A 177 -6.59 6.79 -3.07
CA ALA A 177 -7.00 8.01 -3.77
C ALA A 177 -8.18 7.76 -4.70
N LEU A 178 -8.22 6.58 -5.35
CA LEU A 178 -9.32 6.14 -6.21
C LEU A 178 -10.55 5.63 -5.43
N GLY A 179 -10.52 5.60 -4.10
CA GLY A 179 -11.65 5.15 -3.27
C GLY A 179 -11.88 3.64 -3.32
N ALA A 180 -10.83 2.86 -3.56
CA ALA A 180 -10.93 1.41 -3.68
C ALA A 180 -11.30 0.71 -2.36
N SER A 181 -11.82 -0.50 -2.49
CA SER A 181 -12.07 -1.45 -1.41
C SER A 181 -11.46 -2.81 -1.74
N VAL A 182 -11.27 -3.65 -0.74
CA VAL A 182 -10.88 -5.05 -0.92
C VAL A 182 -12.04 -5.98 -0.56
N SER A 183 -12.27 -7.01 -1.37
CA SER A 183 -13.12 -8.14 -1.00
C SER A 183 -12.28 -9.17 -0.28
N VAL A 184 -12.73 -9.58 0.88
CA VAL A 184 -12.05 -10.54 1.75
C VAL A 184 -12.97 -11.72 2.01
N MET A 185 -12.43 -12.94 1.89
CA MET A 185 -13.06 -14.16 2.37
C MET A 185 -12.35 -14.59 3.65
N GLY A 186 -13.10 -14.78 4.70
CA GLY A 186 -12.64 -15.32 5.98
C GLY A 186 -13.54 -16.44 6.47
N ALA A 187 -13.30 -16.91 7.69
CA ALA A 187 -14.12 -17.97 8.32
C ALA A 187 -15.60 -17.56 8.44
N ASP A 188 -15.86 -16.26 8.61
CA ASP A 188 -17.20 -15.68 8.76
C ASP A 188 -17.87 -15.34 7.41
N GLY A 189 -17.26 -15.72 6.29
CA GLY A 189 -17.75 -15.48 4.96
C GLY A 189 -17.10 -14.27 4.24
N LYS A 190 -17.72 -13.86 3.13
CA LYS A 190 -17.23 -12.75 2.29
C LYS A 190 -17.62 -11.39 2.88
N ARG A 191 -16.68 -10.45 2.91
CA ARG A 191 -16.92 -9.05 3.29
C ARG A 191 -16.09 -8.10 2.43
N ALA A 192 -16.56 -6.86 2.30
CA ALA A 192 -15.81 -5.78 1.67
C ALA A 192 -15.27 -4.83 2.74
N ILE A 193 -14.04 -4.37 2.55
CA ILE A 193 -13.37 -3.42 3.45
C ILE A 193 -12.86 -2.26 2.58
N ALA A 194 -13.33 -1.05 2.85
CA ALA A 194 -12.81 0.15 2.20
C ALA A 194 -11.34 0.36 2.58
N LEU A 195 -10.49 0.80 1.64
CA LEU A 195 -9.04 0.89 1.89
C LEU A 195 -8.68 1.91 2.98
N ASP A 196 -9.52 2.90 3.25
CA ASP A 196 -9.35 3.83 4.37
C ASP A 196 -9.56 3.19 5.75
N LYS A 197 -10.15 1.98 5.79
CA LYS A 197 -10.38 1.15 6.98
C LYS A 197 -9.55 -0.13 6.98
N PHE A 198 -8.78 -0.36 5.93
CA PHE A 198 -8.02 -1.61 5.77
C PHE A 198 -6.68 -1.57 6.52
N PHE A 199 -5.95 -0.47 6.46
CA PHE A 199 -4.66 -0.30 7.12
C PHE A 199 -4.84 0.19 8.56
N THR A 200 -3.92 -0.20 9.45
CA THR A 200 -3.94 0.16 10.87
C THR A 200 -2.70 0.98 11.24
N LEU A 201 -2.90 2.04 12.02
CA LEU A 201 -1.80 2.75 12.65
C LEU A 201 -1.26 1.96 13.85
N PRO A 202 0.02 2.08 14.19
CA PRO A 202 0.59 1.43 15.37
C PRO A 202 -0.11 1.80 16.68
N ALA A 203 -0.67 3.00 16.78
CA ALA A 203 -1.38 3.48 17.95
C ALA A 203 -2.82 2.93 18.08
N ASP A 204 -3.47 2.60 16.95
CA ASP A 204 -4.90 2.29 16.92
C ASP A 204 -5.21 0.80 16.87
N GLY A 205 -4.18 -0.05 16.81
CA GLY A 205 -4.41 -1.46 16.57
C GLY A 205 -3.31 -2.37 17.08
N ASN A 206 -3.29 -3.55 16.51
CA ASN A 206 -2.26 -4.53 16.80
C ASN A 206 -0.92 -4.09 16.20
N LEU A 207 0.06 -3.79 17.07
CA LEU A 207 1.43 -3.43 16.68
C LEU A 207 2.11 -4.46 15.76
N ARG A 208 1.66 -5.71 15.81
CA ARG A 208 2.22 -6.82 15.02
C ARG A 208 1.72 -6.85 13.57
N ARG A 209 0.69 -6.05 13.21
CA ARG A 209 0.09 -6.05 11.87
C ARG A 209 0.00 -4.64 11.29
N GLU A 210 -0.07 -4.59 9.97
CA GLU A 210 -0.24 -3.37 9.18
C GLU A 210 -1.65 -3.20 8.63
N ASN A 211 -2.53 -4.20 8.84
CA ASN A 211 -3.90 -4.21 8.36
C ASN A 211 -4.84 -5.02 9.28
N VAL A 212 -6.14 -4.94 9.00
CA VAL A 212 -7.22 -5.54 9.81
C VAL A 212 -7.50 -7.02 9.52
N LEU A 213 -6.72 -7.66 8.63
CA LEU A 213 -6.96 -9.05 8.27
C LEU A 213 -6.66 -10.01 9.43
N LYS A 214 -7.52 -11.00 9.62
CA LYS A 214 -7.25 -12.16 10.47
C LYS A 214 -6.28 -13.12 9.78
N ASN A 215 -5.75 -14.12 10.50
CA ASN A 215 -4.79 -15.10 9.95
C ASN A 215 -5.35 -15.88 8.77
N GLU A 216 -6.63 -16.23 8.83
CA GLU A 216 -7.36 -17.03 7.84
C GLU A 216 -7.97 -16.18 6.71
N ASP A 217 -7.85 -14.86 6.77
CA ASP A 217 -8.43 -13.99 5.76
C ASP A 217 -7.64 -13.99 4.46
N ILE A 218 -8.36 -14.10 3.34
CA ILE A 218 -7.83 -14.04 1.98
C ILE A 218 -8.45 -12.87 1.23
N ILE A 219 -7.63 -11.94 0.74
CA ILE A 219 -8.10 -10.96 -0.24
C ILE A 219 -8.39 -11.71 -1.53
N THR A 220 -9.59 -11.56 -2.06
CA THR A 220 -9.99 -12.18 -3.33
C THR A 220 -9.92 -11.21 -4.50
N GLU A 221 -10.25 -9.95 -4.28
CA GLU A 221 -10.24 -8.91 -5.31
C GLU A 221 -10.09 -7.51 -4.71
N VAL A 222 -9.59 -6.58 -5.51
CA VAL A 222 -9.64 -5.13 -5.27
C VAL A 222 -10.69 -4.53 -6.18
N LEU A 223 -11.61 -3.75 -5.60
CA LEU A 223 -12.70 -3.08 -6.29
C LEU A 223 -12.36 -1.59 -6.36
N VAL A 224 -12.19 -1.07 -7.58
CA VAL A 224 -11.98 0.36 -7.82
C VAL A 224 -13.28 0.92 -8.39
N PRO A 225 -13.99 1.81 -7.67
CA PRO A 225 -15.26 2.34 -8.15
C PRO A 225 -15.07 3.23 -9.36
N ALA A 226 -16.14 3.37 -10.16
CA ALA A 226 -16.20 4.40 -11.18
C ALA A 226 -15.98 5.78 -10.55
N SER A 227 -15.08 6.57 -11.12
CA SER A 227 -14.70 7.87 -10.58
C SER A 227 -14.39 8.85 -11.70
N LYS A 228 -14.91 10.08 -11.56
CA LYS A 228 -14.64 11.17 -12.52
C LYS A 228 -13.15 11.58 -12.55
N PHE A 229 -12.42 11.35 -11.45
CA PHE A 229 -11.01 11.69 -11.37
C PHE A 229 -10.05 10.54 -11.71
N ALA A 230 -10.55 9.35 -12.05
CA ALA A 230 -9.69 8.22 -12.36
C ALA A 230 -8.75 8.51 -13.54
N ALA A 231 -9.29 9.11 -14.63
CA ALA A 231 -8.52 9.48 -15.81
C ALA A 231 -7.57 10.70 -15.59
N HIS A 232 -7.82 11.49 -14.55
CA HIS A 232 -6.99 12.64 -14.16
C HIS A 232 -6.25 12.33 -12.85
N SER A 233 -5.56 11.20 -12.84
CA SER A 233 -4.77 10.73 -11.72
C SER A 233 -3.31 10.53 -12.10
N THR A 234 -2.42 10.68 -11.11
CA THR A 234 -0.98 10.43 -11.29
C THR A 234 -0.37 9.89 -10.00
N TYR A 235 0.71 9.14 -10.15
CA TYR A 235 1.54 8.67 -9.06
C TYR A 235 2.98 9.09 -9.28
N LEU A 236 3.54 9.86 -8.35
CA LEU A 236 4.94 10.24 -8.35
C LEU A 236 5.66 9.61 -7.16
N LYS A 237 6.81 8.98 -7.43
CA LYS A 237 7.67 8.35 -6.44
C LYS A 237 9.07 8.92 -6.52
N PHE A 238 9.62 9.29 -5.38
CA PHE A 238 11.04 9.63 -5.26
C PHE A 238 11.78 8.48 -4.57
N LYS A 239 12.85 8.01 -5.22
CA LYS A 239 13.76 6.96 -4.77
C LYS A 239 15.15 7.56 -4.54
N GLU A 240 15.97 6.90 -3.74
CA GLU A 240 17.37 7.32 -3.55
C GLU A 240 18.21 7.06 -4.80
N ARG A 241 17.93 5.95 -5.48
CA ARG A 241 18.57 5.54 -6.74
C ARG A 241 17.50 5.20 -7.76
N ASP A 242 17.82 5.35 -9.03
CA ASP A 242 16.95 4.86 -10.10
C ASP A 242 17.09 3.34 -10.27
N SER A 243 16.57 2.62 -9.28
CA SER A 243 16.62 1.17 -9.16
C SER A 243 15.31 0.65 -8.53
N MET A 244 15.32 -0.55 -7.95
CA MET A 244 14.18 -1.17 -7.27
C MET A 244 13.88 -0.58 -5.88
N ASP A 245 14.45 0.55 -5.53
CA ASP A 245 14.33 1.14 -4.20
C ASP A 245 12.86 1.46 -3.84
N PHE A 246 12.56 1.31 -2.54
CA PHE A 246 11.28 1.76 -1.98
C PHE A 246 11.20 3.30 -1.96
N ALA A 247 9.99 3.82 -1.87
CA ALA A 247 9.78 5.25 -1.83
C ALA A 247 10.43 5.89 -0.59
N MET A 248 11.27 6.90 -0.79
CA MET A 248 11.61 7.86 0.25
C MET A 248 10.39 8.73 0.57
N SER A 249 9.67 9.12 -0.47
CA SER A 249 8.35 9.73 -0.44
C SER A 249 7.65 9.47 -1.77
N ALA A 250 6.33 9.40 -1.75
CA ALA A 250 5.49 9.28 -2.95
C ALA A 250 4.18 10.03 -2.75
N VAL A 251 3.55 10.38 -3.87
CA VAL A 251 2.26 11.08 -3.89
C VAL A 251 1.37 10.48 -4.96
N ALA A 252 0.20 10.02 -4.55
CA ALA A 252 -0.93 9.76 -5.42
C ALA A 252 -1.82 11.00 -5.43
N ALA A 253 -2.09 11.56 -6.60
CA ALA A 253 -2.97 12.69 -6.77
C ALA A 253 -4.01 12.40 -7.85
N ALA A 254 -5.26 12.78 -7.57
CA ALA A 254 -6.36 12.69 -8.51
C ALA A 254 -7.27 13.92 -8.35
N VAL A 255 -7.68 14.53 -9.46
CA VAL A 255 -8.53 15.72 -9.44
C VAL A 255 -9.63 15.64 -10.48
N THR A 256 -10.77 16.27 -10.21
CA THR A 256 -11.78 16.56 -11.22
C THR A 256 -11.79 18.06 -11.47
N LEU A 257 -11.67 18.44 -12.73
CA LEU A 257 -11.77 19.85 -13.17
C LEU A 257 -13.12 20.07 -13.83
N ASP A 258 -13.74 21.20 -13.56
CA ASP A 258 -14.92 21.67 -14.30
C ASP A 258 -14.52 22.32 -15.65
N ALA A 259 -15.53 22.79 -16.40
CA ALA A 259 -15.32 23.45 -17.70
C ALA A 259 -14.45 24.71 -17.61
N ASN A 260 -14.38 25.36 -16.46
CA ASN A 260 -13.58 26.55 -16.18
C ASN A 260 -12.20 26.22 -15.60
N LYS A 261 -11.80 24.94 -15.61
CA LYS A 261 -10.57 24.41 -14.99
C LYS A 261 -10.51 24.65 -13.47
N THR A 262 -11.66 24.79 -12.81
CA THR A 262 -11.75 24.86 -11.35
C THR A 262 -11.80 23.44 -10.79
N VAL A 263 -11.09 23.20 -9.70
CA VAL A 263 -11.07 21.88 -9.04
C VAL A 263 -12.42 21.66 -8.34
N SER A 264 -13.21 20.69 -8.82
CA SER A 264 -14.46 20.30 -8.18
C SER A 264 -14.27 19.22 -7.14
N GLU A 265 -13.28 18.36 -7.30
CA GLU A 265 -12.94 17.29 -6.36
C GLU A 265 -11.44 16.98 -6.42
N ALA A 266 -10.85 16.66 -5.28
CA ALA A 266 -9.45 16.29 -5.18
C ALA A 266 -9.23 15.16 -4.19
N ARG A 267 -8.25 14.31 -4.48
CA ARG A 267 -7.69 13.28 -3.58
C ARG A 267 -6.18 13.36 -3.61
N ILE A 268 -5.57 13.42 -2.44
CA ILE A 268 -4.12 13.44 -2.26
C ILE A 268 -3.76 12.44 -1.18
N VAL A 269 -2.95 11.44 -1.54
CA VAL A 269 -2.49 10.41 -0.61
C VAL A 269 -0.98 10.27 -0.70
N LEU A 270 -0.32 10.38 0.44
CA LEU A 270 1.13 10.29 0.56
C LEU A 270 1.56 8.84 0.81
N GLY A 271 2.68 8.43 0.20
CA GLY A 271 3.34 7.13 0.40
C GLY A 271 4.76 7.31 0.93
N GLY A 272 5.30 6.30 1.62
CA GLY A 272 6.65 6.31 2.16
C GLY A 272 6.88 7.26 3.34
N VAL A 273 5.82 7.84 3.93
CA VAL A 273 5.90 8.85 5.00
C VAL A 273 5.14 8.47 6.27
N ALA A 274 4.33 7.42 6.23
CA ALA A 274 3.50 6.97 7.36
C ALA A 274 3.38 5.44 7.40
N PRO A 275 2.95 4.85 8.52
CA PRO A 275 2.65 3.41 8.62
C PRO A 275 1.49 2.93 7.75
N VAL A 276 0.69 3.86 7.24
CA VAL A 276 -0.44 3.64 6.34
C VAL A 276 -0.33 4.57 5.13
N PRO A 277 -1.04 4.33 4.01
CA PRO A 277 -1.26 5.35 2.99
C PRO A 277 -1.89 6.59 3.65
N TRP A 278 -1.22 7.75 3.58
CA TRP A 278 -1.57 8.92 4.37
C TRP A 278 -2.36 9.94 3.56
N ARG A 279 -3.67 9.97 3.73
CA ARG A 279 -4.54 10.96 3.07
C ARG A 279 -4.43 12.32 3.77
N VAL A 280 -4.50 13.41 3.00
CA VAL A 280 -4.36 14.80 3.49
C VAL A 280 -5.61 15.66 3.17
N PRO A 281 -6.76 15.44 3.86
CA PRO A 281 -8.04 16.06 3.53
C PRO A 281 -8.02 17.59 3.60
N LYS A 282 -7.20 18.19 4.49
CA LYS A 282 -7.05 19.66 4.56
C LYS A 282 -6.45 20.23 3.28
N ALA A 283 -5.44 19.55 2.71
CA ALA A 283 -4.83 19.95 1.45
C ALA A 283 -5.80 19.77 0.27
N GLU A 284 -6.60 18.69 0.26
CA GLU A 284 -7.67 18.47 -0.71
C GLU A 284 -8.70 19.61 -0.66
N ALA A 285 -9.17 19.96 0.53
CA ALA A 285 -10.14 21.05 0.73
C ALA A 285 -9.57 22.42 0.30
N ALA A 286 -8.27 22.64 0.45
CA ALA A 286 -7.62 23.88 0.01
C ALA A 286 -7.59 24.06 -1.53
N LEU A 287 -7.79 22.96 -2.30
CA LEU A 287 -7.87 22.97 -3.76
C LEU A 287 -9.29 23.21 -4.29
N VAL A 288 -10.29 22.64 -3.62
CA VAL A 288 -11.69 22.65 -4.11
C VAL A 288 -12.21 24.07 -4.26
N GLY A 289 -12.87 24.32 -5.38
CA GLY A 289 -13.43 25.65 -5.76
C GLY A 289 -12.41 26.64 -6.29
N LYS A 290 -11.14 26.21 -6.55
CA LYS A 290 -10.07 27.08 -7.03
C LYS A 290 -9.52 26.62 -8.38
N THR A 291 -9.07 27.57 -9.17
CA THR A 291 -8.28 27.31 -10.39
C THR A 291 -6.83 27.02 -10.01
N ILE A 292 -6.24 25.98 -10.58
CA ILE A 292 -4.88 25.58 -10.28
C ILE A 292 -3.89 26.66 -10.74
N SER A 293 -3.06 27.14 -9.81
CA SER A 293 -1.98 28.11 -10.05
C SER A 293 -0.75 27.72 -9.23
N THR A 294 0.42 28.24 -9.61
CA THR A 294 1.67 27.97 -8.89
C THR A 294 1.57 28.31 -7.40
N ASP A 295 1.00 29.48 -7.06
CA ASP A 295 0.86 29.94 -5.68
C ASP A 295 -0.09 29.04 -4.88
N LEU A 296 -1.23 28.64 -5.50
CA LEU A 296 -2.14 27.67 -4.89
C LEU A 296 -1.42 26.35 -4.60
N LEU A 297 -0.67 25.82 -5.57
CA LEU A 297 0.07 24.56 -5.39
C LEU A 297 1.15 24.65 -4.31
N MET A 298 1.82 25.78 -4.17
CA MET A 298 2.78 26.01 -3.08
C MET A 298 2.10 26.01 -1.72
N ASN A 299 0.93 26.66 -1.61
CA ASN A 299 0.15 26.67 -0.37
C ASN A 299 -0.36 25.27 -0.02
N VAL A 300 -0.98 24.55 -0.98
CA VAL A 300 -1.51 23.20 -0.80
C VAL A 300 -0.41 22.22 -0.36
N ALA A 301 0.78 22.33 -0.95
CA ALA A 301 1.92 21.51 -0.56
C ALA A 301 2.37 21.75 0.88
N LYS A 302 2.30 23.00 1.38
CA LYS A 302 2.57 23.31 2.80
C LYS A 302 1.50 22.69 3.71
N VAL A 303 0.21 22.89 3.37
CA VAL A 303 -0.92 22.34 4.13
C VAL A 303 -0.87 20.81 4.18
N ALA A 304 -0.43 20.14 3.10
CA ALA A 304 -0.31 18.69 3.04
C ALA A 304 0.70 18.11 4.07
N LEU A 305 1.65 18.91 4.51
CA LEU A 305 2.68 18.51 5.49
C LEU A 305 2.45 19.10 6.89
N GLU A 306 1.31 19.74 7.13
CA GLU A 306 0.94 20.16 8.49
C GLU A 306 0.78 18.93 9.40
N GLY A 307 1.36 19.01 10.60
CA GLY A 307 1.36 17.91 11.56
C GLY A 307 2.41 16.81 11.26
N ALA A 308 3.34 17.06 10.35
CA ALA A 308 4.48 16.17 10.18
C ALA A 308 5.42 16.29 11.41
N GLU A 309 5.81 15.14 11.97
CA GLU A 309 6.69 15.00 13.13
C GLU A 309 7.93 14.18 12.72
N PRO A 310 8.90 14.82 12.06
CA PRO A 310 10.11 14.12 11.65
C PRO A 310 10.99 13.74 12.83
N LEU A 311 11.65 12.60 12.71
CA LEU A 311 12.68 12.15 13.63
C LEU A 311 14.02 12.81 13.28
N ALA A 312 15.07 12.52 14.05
CA ALA A 312 16.38 13.18 13.96
C ALA A 312 17.02 13.17 12.56
N ARG A 313 16.71 12.14 11.71
CA ARG A 313 17.39 11.96 10.40
C ARG A 313 16.45 11.94 9.20
N ASN A 314 15.16 12.25 9.37
CA ASN A 314 14.22 12.18 8.26
C ASN A 314 13.45 13.48 7.98
N ALA A 315 13.91 14.61 8.52
CA ALA A 315 13.31 15.93 8.31
C ALA A 315 13.31 16.34 6.81
N TYR A 316 14.25 15.85 6.02
CA TYR A 316 14.31 16.07 4.56
C TYR A 316 13.04 15.59 3.83
N LYS A 317 12.29 14.63 4.39
CA LYS A 317 11.04 14.15 3.81
C LYS A 317 9.98 15.25 3.71
N VAL A 318 10.00 16.25 4.59
CA VAL A 318 9.05 17.36 4.55
C VAL A 318 9.18 18.17 3.26
N PRO A 319 10.31 18.85 2.94
CA PRO A 319 10.45 19.61 1.69
C PRO A 319 10.41 18.71 0.45
N LEU A 320 10.88 17.47 0.54
CA LEU A 320 10.78 16.49 -0.54
C LEU A 320 9.32 16.19 -0.90
N THR A 321 8.49 15.87 0.10
CA THR A 321 7.09 15.55 -0.11
C THR A 321 6.29 16.76 -0.58
N GLN A 322 6.56 17.97 -0.05
CA GLN A 322 5.97 19.22 -0.57
C GLN A 322 6.25 19.40 -2.06
N THR A 323 7.49 19.13 -2.50
CA THR A 323 7.86 19.21 -3.92
C THR A 323 7.10 18.19 -4.75
N LEU A 324 6.95 16.94 -4.27
CA LEU A 324 6.20 15.90 -4.96
C LEU A 324 4.71 16.22 -5.06
N VAL A 325 4.09 16.72 -3.98
CA VAL A 325 2.69 17.18 -3.98
C VAL A 325 2.48 18.26 -5.05
N ARG A 326 3.34 19.29 -5.06
CA ARG A 326 3.27 20.36 -6.06
C ARG A 326 3.38 19.82 -7.48
N ARG A 327 4.36 18.96 -7.77
CA ARG A 327 4.57 18.36 -9.10
C ARG A 327 3.41 17.47 -9.52
N ALA A 328 2.90 16.62 -8.62
CA ALA A 328 1.76 15.75 -8.91
C ALA A 328 0.53 16.56 -9.26
N LEU A 329 0.23 17.59 -8.49
CA LEU A 329 -0.92 18.48 -8.73
C LEU A 329 -0.75 19.35 -9.99
N ALA A 330 0.46 19.84 -10.29
CA ALA A 330 0.74 20.54 -11.55
C ALA A 330 0.45 19.63 -12.75
N ARG A 331 0.90 18.37 -12.68
CA ARG A 331 0.71 17.37 -13.74
C ARG A 331 -0.77 17.08 -14.00
N VAL A 332 -1.56 16.77 -12.96
CA VAL A 332 -3.00 16.47 -13.12
C VAL A 332 -3.82 17.74 -13.43
N GLY A 333 -3.32 18.91 -13.08
CA GLY A 333 -3.93 20.20 -13.37
C GLY A 333 -3.56 20.81 -14.73
N GLY A 334 -2.66 20.14 -15.50
CA GLY A 334 -2.23 20.61 -16.82
C GLY A 334 -1.34 21.85 -16.80
N LEU A 335 -0.55 22.07 -15.73
CA LEU A 335 0.47 23.12 -15.62
C LEU A 335 1.90 22.61 -15.91
N ALA A 336 2.06 21.30 -16.15
CA ALA A 336 3.35 20.66 -16.40
C ALA A 336 3.51 20.31 -17.88
#